data_ce801d6aa61d4544dc8c8c3a84bb5286
#
_entry.id   ce801d6aa61d4544dc8c8c3a84bb5286
#
_cell.length_a   1.000
_cell.length_b   1.000
_cell.length_c   1.000
_cell.angle_alpha   90.00
_cell.angle_beta   90.00
_cell.angle_gamma   90.00
#
_symmetry.space_group_name_H-M   'P 1'
#
loop_
_entity.id
_entity.type
_entity.pdbx_description
1 polymer ?
#
loop_
_entity_poly.entity_id
_entity_poly.type
_entity_poly.pdbx_seq_one_letter_code
_entity_poly.pdbx_strand_id
1 'polypeptide(L)'
;MSQATTLCVQTTGVLLRQLVTDPTLSGVTCVVLDEFHERSLDMDLLLGLLKRLREAGRPDLSIVIMSATLDAGGLSRFLDGAEVITANARLYPVEITYAQNIGSQISPRNLPNVIQQTLPKALRETSGHVLVFLPGVGEIFATAKAVEADVERAGHRLVKLFGDLPAEQQDEALQDDGRRKVILA
;
A
#
# COMPACT_ATOMS: atom_id res chain seq x y z
N MET A 1 -5.16 9.57 -24.62
CA MET A 1 -4.68 10.84 -24.07
C MET A 1 -4.98 11.97 -25.06
N SER A 2 -5.38 13.14 -24.58
CA SER A 2 -5.54 14.31 -25.46
C SER A 2 -4.19 15.03 -25.61
N GLN A 3 -4.05 15.88 -26.66
CA GLN A 3 -2.84 16.70 -26.85
C GLN A 3 -2.58 17.70 -25.70
N ALA A 4 -3.57 17.93 -24.84
CA ALA A 4 -3.47 18.80 -23.68
C ALA A 4 -3.12 18.05 -22.38
N THR A 5 -2.94 16.73 -22.41
CA THR A 5 -2.61 15.94 -21.22
C THR A 5 -1.14 16.17 -20.83
N THR A 6 -0.91 16.80 -19.69
CA THR A 6 0.42 17.08 -19.14
C THR A 6 0.87 16.06 -18.10
N LEU A 7 -0.06 15.40 -17.43
CA LEU A 7 0.19 14.36 -16.43
C LEU A 7 -0.73 13.17 -16.69
N CYS A 8 -0.15 11.97 -16.74
CA CYS A 8 -0.88 10.72 -16.89
C CYS A 8 -0.50 9.77 -15.75
N VAL A 9 -1.49 9.36 -14.96
CA VAL A 9 -1.32 8.34 -13.92
C VAL A 9 -1.86 7.02 -14.47
N GLN A 10 -1.03 5.98 -14.41
CA GLN A 10 -1.36 4.66 -14.98
C GLN A 10 -0.65 3.54 -14.22
N THR A 11 -1.13 2.32 -14.35
CA THR A 11 -0.48 1.15 -13.77
C THR A 11 0.78 0.77 -14.57
N THR A 12 1.72 0.07 -13.90
CA THR A 12 2.95 -0.46 -14.53
C THR A 12 2.67 -1.27 -15.79
N GLY A 13 1.66 -2.15 -15.76
CA GLY A 13 1.30 -2.96 -16.91
C GLY A 13 0.80 -2.15 -18.12
N VAL A 14 0.16 -1.01 -17.89
CA VAL A 14 -0.24 -0.09 -18.99
C VAL A 14 0.98 0.57 -19.60
N LEU A 15 1.93 1.03 -18.80
CA LEU A 15 3.16 1.65 -19.31
C LEU A 15 4.04 0.64 -20.05
N LEU A 16 4.13 -0.60 -19.57
CA LEU A 16 4.81 -1.68 -20.30
C LEU A 16 4.20 -1.94 -21.69
N ARG A 17 2.86 -1.97 -21.79
CA ARG A 17 2.18 -2.10 -23.09
C ARG A 17 2.43 -0.87 -23.98
N GLN A 18 2.48 0.32 -23.40
CA GLN A 18 2.80 1.54 -24.15
C GLN A 18 4.20 1.45 -24.76
N LEU A 19 5.20 0.95 -24.02
CA LEU A 19 6.55 0.74 -24.54
C LEU A 19 6.62 -0.26 -25.73
N VAL A 20 5.66 -1.16 -25.85
CA VAL A 20 5.55 -2.07 -27.00
C VAL A 20 5.07 -1.32 -28.25
N THR A 21 4.13 -0.39 -28.09
CA THR A 21 3.53 0.36 -29.20
C THR A 21 4.29 1.65 -29.55
N ASP A 22 4.88 2.28 -28.54
CA ASP A 22 5.76 3.46 -28.66
C ASP A 22 7.06 3.20 -27.86
N PRO A 23 8.03 2.51 -28.46
CA PRO A 23 9.29 2.17 -27.78
C PRO A 23 10.13 3.37 -27.36
N THR A 24 9.85 4.53 -27.89
CA THR A 24 10.57 5.77 -27.61
C THR A 24 9.88 6.64 -26.55
N LEU A 25 8.66 6.30 -26.13
CA LEU A 25 7.81 7.15 -25.29
C LEU A 25 7.73 8.58 -25.83
N SER A 26 7.37 8.69 -27.10
CA SER A 26 7.29 9.97 -27.80
C SER A 26 6.40 10.97 -27.04
N GLY A 27 6.90 12.18 -26.80
CA GLY A 27 6.17 13.22 -26.06
C GLY A 27 6.20 13.07 -24.53
N VAL A 28 6.79 11.99 -23.98
CA VAL A 28 7.01 11.84 -22.54
C VAL A 28 8.39 12.40 -22.19
N THR A 29 8.43 13.32 -21.24
CA THR A 29 9.69 13.94 -20.76
C THR A 29 10.15 13.40 -19.43
N CYS A 30 9.23 12.86 -18.63
CA CYS A 30 9.53 12.32 -17.32
C CYS A 30 8.65 11.10 -17.01
N VAL A 31 9.25 10.06 -16.46
CA VAL A 31 8.53 8.91 -15.90
C VAL A 31 8.80 8.85 -14.41
N VAL A 32 7.73 8.83 -13.61
CA VAL A 32 7.79 8.68 -12.16
C VAL A 32 7.33 7.27 -11.81
N LEU A 33 8.19 6.51 -11.15
CA LEU A 33 7.88 5.19 -10.59
C LEU A 33 7.60 5.35 -9.11
N ASP A 34 6.33 5.27 -8.74
CA ASP A 34 5.90 5.42 -7.36
C ASP A 34 5.83 4.06 -6.64
N GLU A 35 5.91 4.08 -5.31
CA GLU A 35 5.88 2.89 -4.43
C GLU A 35 6.90 1.80 -4.84
N PHE A 36 8.08 2.22 -5.30
CA PHE A 36 9.09 1.31 -5.83
C PHE A 36 9.56 0.25 -4.81
N HIS A 37 9.35 0.48 -3.53
CA HIS A 37 9.67 -0.47 -2.46
C HIS A 37 8.80 -1.74 -2.47
N GLU A 38 7.63 -1.73 -3.11
CA GLU A 38 6.78 -2.92 -3.25
C GLU A 38 7.40 -4.00 -4.16
N ARG A 39 8.36 -3.62 -5.01
CA ARG A 39 9.20 -4.53 -5.81
C ARG A 39 8.42 -5.61 -6.55
N SER A 40 7.66 -5.23 -7.56
CA SER A 40 7.08 -6.20 -8.50
C SER A 40 8.03 -6.49 -9.67
N LEU A 41 7.89 -7.67 -10.30
CA LEU A 41 8.64 -8.02 -11.51
C LEU A 41 8.42 -6.99 -12.63
N ASP A 42 7.20 -6.52 -12.80
CA ASP A 42 6.84 -5.51 -13.80
C ASP A 42 7.53 -4.18 -13.54
N MET A 43 7.66 -3.78 -12.27
CA MET A 43 8.33 -2.53 -11.88
C MET A 43 9.83 -2.61 -12.13
N ASP A 44 10.46 -3.72 -11.78
CA ASP A 44 11.89 -3.94 -12.02
C ASP A 44 12.21 -4.03 -13.52
N LEU A 45 11.37 -4.71 -14.29
CA LEU A 45 11.46 -4.78 -15.74
C LEU A 45 11.32 -3.39 -16.37
N LEU A 46 10.32 -2.62 -15.93
CA LEU A 46 10.07 -1.27 -16.40
C LEU A 46 11.28 -0.35 -16.18
N LEU A 47 11.85 -0.38 -14.98
CA LEU A 47 13.05 0.41 -14.67
C LEU A 47 14.23 0.03 -15.59
N GLY A 48 14.45 -1.26 -15.84
CA GLY A 48 15.48 -1.72 -16.74
C GLY A 48 15.26 -1.26 -18.19
N LEU A 49 14.00 -1.30 -18.68
CA LEU A 49 13.63 -0.82 -20.01
C LEU A 49 13.81 0.70 -20.14
N LEU A 50 13.40 1.47 -19.14
CA LEU A 50 13.57 2.94 -19.13
C LEU A 50 15.04 3.34 -19.12
N LYS A 51 15.89 2.64 -18.34
CA LYS A 51 17.34 2.88 -18.37
C LYS A 51 17.90 2.63 -19.77
N ARG A 52 17.58 1.49 -20.36
CA ARG A 52 18.03 1.17 -21.73
C ARG A 52 17.53 2.18 -22.76
N LEU A 53 16.30 2.67 -22.62
CA LEU A 53 15.75 3.68 -23.50
C LEU A 53 16.55 4.99 -23.44
N ARG A 54 16.93 5.43 -22.24
CA ARG A 54 17.82 6.61 -22.07
C ARG A 54 19.16 6.40 -22.75
N GLU A 55 19.79 5.25 -22.54
CA GLU A 55 21.10 4.91 -23.13
C GLU A 55 21.03 4.80 -24.67
N ALA A 56 19.92 4.28 -25.21
CA ALA A 56 19.76 4.00 -26.64
C ALA A 56 19.35 5.21 -27.49
N GLY A 57 18.89 6.32 -26.90
CA GLY A 57 18.49 7.47 -27.73
C GLY A 57 17.57 8.49 -27.05
N ARG A 58 17.22 8.32 -25.76
CA ARG A 58 16.40 9.28 -25.03
C ARG A 58 17.13 9.80 -23.76
N PRO A 59 18.33 10.41 -23.91
CA PRO A 59 19.07 10.95 -22.77
C PRO A 59 18.30 12.10 -22.07
N ASP A 60 17.34 12.71 -22.77
CA ASP A 60 16.43 13.75 -22.28
C ASP A 60 15.34 13.22 -21.33
N LEU A 61 15.04 11.91 -21.36
CA LEU A 61 14.01 11.31 -20.52
C LEU A 61 14.44 11.29 -19.06
N SER A 62 13.72 11.99 -18.21
CA SER A 62 13.93 11.96 -16.76
C SER A 62 13.26 10.72 -16.16
N ILE A 63 13.96 10.04 -15.26
CA ILE A 63 13.41 8.94 -14.47
C ILE A 63 13.46 9.34 -13.00
N VAL A 64 12.32 9.33 -12.33
CA VAL A 64 12.19 9.60 -10.90
C VAL A 64 11.67 8.34 -10.22
N ILE A 65 12.32 7.92 -9.15
CA ILE A 65 11.88 6.79 -8.33
C ILE A 65 11.46 7.32 -6.97
N MET A 66 10.23 7.03 -6.56
CA MET A 66 9.72 7.38 -5.24
C MET A 66 9.51 6.12 -4.40
N SER A 67 9.92 6.18 -3.15
CA SER A 67 9.86 5.03 -2.25
C SER A 67 9.86 5.47 -0.79
N ALA A 68 9.08 4.79 0.05
CA ALA A 68 9.06 5.05 1.50
C ALA A 68 10.28 4.44 2.20
N THR A 69 10.78 3.30 1.72
CA THR A 69 11.92 2.57 2.32
C THR A 69 12.79 2.03 1.19
N LEU A 70 13.94 2.63 0.94
CA LEU A 70 14.78 2.24 -0.19
C LEU A 70 16.25 2.13 0.19
N ASP A 71 16.93 1.08 -0.33
CA ASP A 71 18.38 1.15 -0.53
C ASP A 71 18.68 2.11 -1.69
N ALA A 72 18.66 3.40 -1.36
CA ALA A 72 18.91 4.46 -2.33
C ALA A 72 20.28 4.32 -3.01
N GLY A 73 21.28 3.77 -2.29
CA GLY A 73 22.64 3.61 -2.81
C GLY A 73 22.72 2.62 -3.95
N GLY A 74 22.00 1.50 -3.88
CA GLY A 74 21.92 0.51 -4.96
C GLY A 74 21.27 1.07 -6.22
N LEU A 75 20.15 1.77 -6.08
CA LEU A 75 19.43 2.38 -7.20
C LEU A 75 20.18 3.56 -7.81
N SER A 76 20.78 4.42 -6.99
CA SER A 76 21.63 5.51 -7.49
C SER A 76 22.75 4.97 -8.38
N ARG A 77 23.47 3.94 -7.95
CA ARG A 77 24.49 3.28 -8.78
C ARG A 77 23.93 2.67 -10.05
N PHE A 78 22.78 2.00 -9.98
CA PHE A 78 22.12 1.41 -11.15
C PHE A 78 21.72 2.48 -12.17
N LEU A 79 21.35 3.68 -11.74
CA LEU A 79 21.00 4.84 -12.57
C LEU A 79 22.17 5.81 -12.78
N ASP A 80 23.40 5.29 -12.82
CA ASP A 80 24.62 6.03 -13.20
C ASP A 80 24.92 7.23 -12.29
N GLY A 81 24.64 7.08 -10.99
CA GLY A 81 24.88 8.12 -9.98
C GLY A 81 23.71 9.11 -9.85
N ALA A 82 22.48 8.65 -10.09
CA ALA A 82 21.30 9.49 -9.88
C ALA A 82 21.29 10.12 -8.48
N GLU A 83 20.91 11.39 -8.40
CA GLU A 83 20.79 12.14 -7.15
C GLU A 83 19.74 11.53 -6.24
N VAL A 84 20.03 11.47 -4.95
CA VAL A 84 19.13 10.99 -3.92
C VAL A 84 18.62 12.17 -3.11
N ILE A 85 17.32 12.41 -3.19
CA ILE A 85 16.61 13.43 -2.42
C ILE A 85 15.88 12.75 -1.27
N THR A 86 16.20 13.08 -0.03
CA THR A 86 15.55 12.52 1.15
C THR A 86 14.66 13.56 1.80
N ALA A 87 13.37 13.26 1.89
CA ALA A 87 12.40 14.06 2.64
C ALA A 87 12.22 13.45 4.03
N ASN A 88 12.60 14.17 5.07
CA ASN A 88 12.37 13.77 6.45
C ASN A 88 11.00 14.31 6.90
N ALA A 89 9.97 13.49 6.85
CA ALA A 89 8.68 13.81 7.46
C ALA A 89 8.71 13.54 8.97
N ARG A 90 7.96 14.33 9.76
CA ARG A 90 7.72 14.00 11.16
C ARG A 90 6.83 12.76 11.21
N LEU A 91 7.38 11.67 11.71
CA LEU A 91 6.61 10.46 12.00
C LEU A 91 5.90 10.62 13.35
N TYR A 92 4.66 10.19 13.42
CA TYR A 92 4.01 10.01 14.71
C TYR A 92 4.72 8.89 15.48
N PRO A 93 4.88 9.01 16.82
CA PRO A 93 5.48 7.96 17.60
C PRO A 93 4.65 6.67 17.47
N VAL A 94 5.32 5.56 17.20
CA VAL A 94 4.70 4.23 17.11
C VAL A 94 5.20 3.40 18.29
N GLU A 95 4.27 2.97 19.16
CA GLU A 95 4.55 2.03 20.22
C GLU A 95 4.25 0.61 19.75
N ILE A 96 5.27 -0.25 19.80
CA ILE A 96 5.14 -1.66 19.37
C ILE A 96 5.00 -2.53 20.60
N THR A 97 3.89 -3.27 20.68
CA THR A 97 3.64 -4.25 21.73
C THR A 97 3.36 -5.62 21.15
N TYR A 98 3.83 -6.66 21.81
CA TYR A 98 3.60 -8.04 21.39
C TYR A 98 2.64 -8.73 22.34
N ALA A 99 1.65 -9.42 21.78
CA ALA A 99 0.76 -10.24 22.59
C ALA A 99 1.52 -11.47 23.10
N GLN A 100 1.50 -11.65 24.43
CA GLN A 100 2.16 -12.78 25.07
C GLN A 100 1.33 -14.06 24.91
N ASN A 101 2.01 -15.21 24.77
CA ASN A 101 1.41 -16.57 24.74
C ASN A 101 0.49 -16.90 23.54
N ILE A 102 0.54 -16.13 22.46
CA ILE A 102 -0.29 -16.36 21.26
C ILE A 102 0.48 -17.10 20.16
N GLY A 103 1.81 -17.05 20.16
CA GLY A 103 2.66 -17.46 19.03
C GLY A 103 2.44 -18.89 18.51
N SER A 104 2.15 -19.87 19.37
CA SER A 104 1.87 -21.26 18.95
C SER A 104 0.40 -21.52 18.53
N GLN A 105 -0.47 -20.55 18.71
CA GLN A 105 -1.90 -20.66 18.43
C GLN A 105 -2.34 -19.94 17.15
N ILE A 106 -1.44 -19.16 16.52
CA ILE A 106 -1.79 -18.43 15.31
C ILE A 106 -1.84 -19.40 14.14
N SER A 107 -3.05 -19.68 13.68
CA SER A 107 -3.33 -20.37 12.41
C SER A 107 -4.52 -19.68 11.75
N PRO A 108 -4.69 -19.80 10.43
CA PRO A 108 -5.82 -19.20 9.75
C PRO A 108 -7.17 -19.59 10.37
N ARG A 109 -7.28 -20.84 10.85
CA ARG A 109 -8.50 -21.36 11.48
C ARG A 109 -8.79 -20.77 12.85
N ASN A 110 -7.75 -20.39 13.62
CA ASN A 110 -7.90 -19.88 14.98
C ASN A 110 -7.77 -18.36 15.08
N LEU A 111 -7.40 -17.71 13.99
CA LEU A 111 -7.19 -16.26 13.96
C LEU A 111 -8.40 -15.44 14.44
N PRO A 112 -9.67 -15.77 14.07
CA PRO A 112 -10.82 -15.05 14.60
C PRO A 112 -10.90 -15.06 16.12
N ASN A 113 -10.62 -16.20 16.76
CA ASN A 113 -10.63 -16.32 18.23
C ASN A 113 -9.50 -15.50 18.86
N VAL A 114 -8.31 -15.50 18.25
CA VAL A 114 -7.18 -14.70 18.72
C VAL A 114 -7.52 -13.22 18.68
N ILE A 115 -8.11 -12.75 17.58
CA ILE A 115 -8.54 -11.35 17.46
C ILE A 115 -9.64 -11.03 18.47
N GLN A 116 -10.63 -11.89 18.64
CA GLN A 116 -11.70 -11.70 19.64
C GLN A 116 -11.15 -11.54 21.05
N GLN A 117 -10.10 -12.26 21.41
CA GLN A 117 -9.46 -12.17 22.74
C GLN A 117 -8.57 -10.92 22.89
N THR A 118 -7.93 -10.46 21.83
CA THR A 118 -6.96 -9.35 21.88
C THR A 118 -7.59 -7.98 21.62
N LEU A 119 -8.62 -7.92 20.80
CA LEU A 119 -9.31 -6.68 20.41
C LEU A 119 -9.81 -5.85 21.60
N PRO A 120 -10.41 -6.44 22.66
CA PRO A 120 -10.86 -5.67 23.83
C PRO A 120 -9.73 -4.94 24.54
N LYS A 121 -8.51 -5.52 24.54
CA LYS A 121 -7.33 -4.86 25.09
C LYS A 121 -6.95 -3.65 24.25
N ALA A 122 -6.83 -3.81 22.95
CA ALA A 122 -6.51 -2.71 22.02
C ALA A 122 -7.54 -1.57 22.13
N LEU A 123 -8.82 -1.90 22.23
CA LEU A 123 -9.89 -0.91 22.41
C LEU A 123 -9.81 -0.14 23.72
N ARG A 124 -9.31 -0.74 24.80
CA ARG A 124 -9.14 -0.06 26.09
C ARG A 124 -7.88 0.80 26.15
N GLU A 125 -6.80 0.34 25.51
CA GLU A 125 -5.48 1.00 25.59
C GLU A 125 -5.30 2.15 24.59
N THR A 126 -6.19 2.27 23.60
CA THR A 126 -6.12 3.30 22.59
C THR A 126 -7.44 4.06 22.45
N SER A 127 -7.39 5.29 21.94
CA SER A 127 -8.59 6.13 21.69
C SER A 127 -8.95 6.23 20.21
N GLY A 128 -8.00 6.00 19.31
CA GLY A 128 -8.20 6.09 17.86
C GLY A 128 -8.88 4.86 17.26
N HIS A 129 -9.08 4.85 15.96
CA HIS A 129 -9.55 3.68 15.23
C HIS A 129 -8.60 2.49 15.39
N VAL A 130 -9.13 1.27 15.26
CA VAL A 130 -8.33 0.04 15.30
C VAL A 130 -8.34 -0.58 13.90
N LEU A 131 -7.15 -0.77 13.31
CA LEU A 131 -6.97 -1.46 12.05
C LEU A 131 -6.37 -2.85 12.32
N VAL A 132 -7.02 -3.88 11.81
CA VAL A 132 -6.62 -5.28 11.96
C VAL A 132 -6.28 -5.83 10.60
N PHE A 133 -5.01 -6.16 10.37
CA PHE A 133 -4.56 -6.80 9.13
C PHE A 133 -4.77 -8.30 9.19
N LEU A 134 -5.41 -8.86 8.18
CA LEU A 134 -5.78 -10.26 8.05
C LEU A 134 -5.27 -10.82 6.73
N PRO A 135 -4.97 -12.15 6.65
CA PRO A 135 -4.31 -12.72 5.47
C PRO A 135 -5.18 -12.76 4.21
N GLY A 136 -6.51 -12.64 4.36
CA GLY A 136 -7.41 -12.70 3.22
C GLY A 136 -8.87 -12.47 3.56
N VAL A 137 -9.69 -12.42 2.52
CA VAL A 137 -11.12 -12.10 2.61
C VAL A 137 -11.88 -13.11 3.48
N GLY A 138 -11.51 -14.39 3.43
CA GLY A 138 -12.11 -15.44 4.26
C GLY A 138 -11.92 -15.17 5.77
N GLU A 139 -10.72 -14.79 6.16
CA GLU A 139 -10.36 -14.44 7.54
C GLU A 139 -11.02 -13.13 7.97
N ILE A 140 -11.19 -12.17 7.07
CA ILE A 140 -11.93 -10.92 7.33
C ILE A 140 -13.38 -11.24 7.71
N PHE A 141 -14.08 -12.06 6.92
CA PHE A 141 -15.48 -12.42 7.22
C PHE A 141 -15.61 -13.29 8.46
N ALA A 142 -14.71 -14.26 8.65
CA ALA A 142 -14.72 -15.11 9.84
C ALA A 142 -14.46 -14.30 11.12
N THR A 143 -13.50 -13.36 11.06
CA THR A 143 -13.19 -12.47 12.19
C THR A 143 -14.34 -11.49 12.44
N ALA A 144 -14.92 -10.90 11.39
CA ALA A 144 -16.07 -10.03 11.53
C ALA A 144 -17.19 -10.70 12.30
N LYS A 145 -17.58 -11.93 11.91
CA LYS A 145 -18.61 -12.71 12.60
C LYS A 145 -18.28 -12.96 14.06
N ALA A 146 -17.00 -13.14 14.40
CA ALA A 146 -16.57 -13.40 15.78
C ALA A 146 -16.61 -12.16 16.68
N VAL A 147 -16.33 -10.96 16.14
CA VAL A 147 -16.15 -9.74 16.92
C VAL A 147 -17.31 -8.74 16.82
N GLU A 148 -18.23 -8.90 15.84
CA GLU A 148 -19.29 -7.93 15.52
C GLU A 148 -20.12 -7.56 16.77
N ALA A 149 -20.64 -8.55 17.49
CA ALA A 149 -21.45 -8.31 18.68
C ALA A 149 -20.70 -7.56 19.80
N ASP A 150 -19.40 -7.83 19.95
CA ASP A 150 -18.57 -7.19 20.98
C ASP A 150 -18.22 -5.75 20.59
N VAL A 151 -17.93 -5.50 19.31
CA VAL A 151 -17.65 -4.17 18.77
C VAL A 151 -18.89 -3.27 18.86
N GLU A 152 -20.06 -3.77 18.47
CA GLU A 152 -21.33 -3.03 18.52
C GLU A 152 -21.73 -2.73 19.96
N ARG A 153 -21.61 -3.71 20.88
CA ARG A 153 -21.89 -3.53 22.30
C ARG A 153 -21.01 -2.45 22.94
N ALA A 154 -19.76 -2.31 22.44
CA ALA A 154 -18.86 -1.25 22.84
C ALA A 154 -19.18 0.12 22.20
N GLY A 155 -20.22 0.22 21.37
CA GLY A 155 -20.61 1.46 20.68
C GLY A 155 -19.74 1.82 19.48
N HIS A 156 -18.94 0.87 18.99
CA HIS A 156 -18.02 1.07 17.87
C HIS A 156 -18.63 0.54 16.56
N ARG A 157 -18.08 0.98 15.43
CA ARG A 157 -18.48 0.50 14.11
C ARG A 157 -17.47 -0.51 13.59
N LEU A 158 -17.96 -1.67 13.13
CA LEU A 158 -17.15 -2.66 12.42
C LEU A 158 -17.19 -2.39 10.93
N VAL A 159 -16.02 -2.31 10.30
CA VAL A 159 -15.86 -2.09 8.86
C VAL A 159 -14.97 -3.19 8.29
N LYS A 160 -15.36 -3.76 7.16
CA LYS A 160 -14.54 -4.68 6.37
C LYS A 160 -13.94 -3.92 5.20
N LEU A 161 -12.63 -4.09 4.95
CA LEU A 161 -11.91 -3.41 3.88
C LEU A 161 -11.06 -4.41 3.10
N PHE A 162 -11.32 -4.57 1.81
CA PHE A 162 -10.52 -5.41 0.90
C PHE A 162 -10.69 -4.95 -0.54
N GLY A 163 -9.74 -5.31 -1.42
CA GLY A 163 -9.61 -4.71 -2.75
C GLY A 163 -10.81 -4.88 -3.69
N ASP A 164 -11.57 -5.99 -3.56
CA ASP A 164 -12.73 -6.27 -4.42
C ASP A 164 -14.03 -5.57 -3.98
N LEU A 165 -13.99 -4.79 -2.89
CA LEU A 165 -15.15 -4.01 -2.49
C LEU A 165 -15.46 -2.88 -3.49
N PRO A 166 -16.74 -2.56 -3.73
CA PRO A 166 -17.13 -1.34 -4.44
C PRO A 166 -16.50 -0.10 -3.78
N ALA A 167 -16.12 0.89 -4.60
CA ALA A 167 -15.47 2.11 -4.11
C ALA A 167 -16.25 2.81 -2.97
N GLU A 168 -17.57 2.86 -3.09
CA GLU A 168 -18.45 3.44 -2.06
C GLU A 168 -18.29 2.75 -0.69
N GLN A 169 -18.09 1.43 -0.67
CA GLN A 169 -17.87 0.68 0.57
C GLN A 169 -16.43 0.83 1.08
N GLN A 170 -15.45 1.02 0.20
CA GLN A 170 -14.08 1.35 0.61
C GLN A 170 -14.05 2.75 1.25
N ASP A 171 -14.78 3.71 0.72
CA ASP A 171 -14.89 5.06 1.25
C ASP A 171 -15.49 5.10 2.66
N GLU A 172 -16.37 4.15 3.01
CA GLU A 172 -16.91 4.04 4.37
C GLU A 172 -15.84 3.87 5.46
N ALA A 173 -14.71 3.22 5.12
CA ALA A 173 -13.60 3.08 6.04
C ALA A 173 -12.95 4.43 6.35
N LEU A 174 -12.96 5.35 5.39
CA LEU A 174 -12.32 6.68 5.48
C LEU A 174 -13.26 7.76 6.01
N GLN A 175 -14.58 7.62 5.80
CA GLN A 175 -15.56 8.61 6.24
C GLN A 175 -15.59 8.73 7.76
N ASP A 176 -15.47 9.96 8.28
CA ASP A 176 -15.66 10.22 9.71
C ASP A 176 -17.16 10.39 10.01
N ASP A 177 -17.74 9.40 10.67
CA ASP A 177 -19.13 9.42 11.14
C ASP A 177 -19.25 9.72 12.66
N GLY A 178 -18.15 10.18 13.27
CA GLY A 178 -18.07 10.48 14.70
C GLY A 178 -17.99 9.23 15.59
N ARG A 179 -18.01 8.02 15.02
CA ARG A 179 -17.88 6.76 15.77
C ARG A 179 -16.50 6.17 15.61
N ARG A 180 -16.00 5.61 16.68
CA ARG A 180 -14.79 4.82 16.65
C ARG A 180 -14.99 3.56 15.80
N LYS A 181 -14.03 3.27 14.92
CA LYS A 181 -14.09 2.13 14.00
C LYS A 181 -13.11 1.03 14.39
N VAL A 182 -13.54 -0.20 14.15
CA VAL A 182 -12.68 -1.38 14.01
C VAL A 182 -12.71 -1.80 12.56
N ILE A 183 -11.59 -1.69 11.88
CA ILE A 183 -11.45 -1.95 10.43
C ILE A 183 -10.70 -3.26 10.28
N LEU A 184 -11.31 -4.24 9.64
CA LEU A 184 -10.71 -5.52 9.26
C LEU A 184 -10.28 -5.46 7.79
N ALA A 185 -8.96 -5.56 7.52
CA ALA A 185 -8.35 -5.39 6.22
C ALA A 185 -7.43 -6.56 5.84
#